data_54bf6dbb4ae3e8fefd7c70cc2b21b76f
#
_entry.id   54bf6dbb4ae3e8fefd7c70cc2b21b76f
#
_cell.length_a   1.000
_cell.length_b   1.000
_cell.length_c   1.000
_cell.angle_alpha   90.00
_cell.angle_beta   90.00
_cell.angle_gamma   90.00
#
_symmetry.space_group_name_H-M   'P 1'
#
loop_
_entity.id
_entity.type
_entity.pdbx_description
1 polymer ?
#
loop_
_entity_poly.entity_id
_entity_poly.type
_entity_poly.pdbx_seq_one_letter_code
_entity_poly.pdbx_strand_id
1 'polypeptide(L)'
;MLRRMYMKWAQSKEFKNHIISEHKGEEAGLKSSTIKISGDYVFGWLKTESGIHRLVRISPFDSGARRHTSFASVWVYPVVDENIDVEILEKDLRIDTYRSSGAGGQHVNTTDSAVRITHLPTKIVVQCQNERSQHKNKETCMQMLKARLYNFELEKREKENENKQDSKKDIGWGHQIRSYVLHPYRLVKDNRTNHESSDPQKILDGDIDSFLENSLFKLDA
;
A
#
# COMPACT_ATOMS: atom_id res chain seq x y z
N MET A 1 -17.21 -7.28 11.19
CA MET A 1 -17.76 -6.10 11.88
C MET A 1 -17.02 -4.83 11.42
N LEU A 2 -15.70 -4.69 11.59
CA LEU A 2 -14.92 -3.49 11.19
C LEU A 2 -15.09 -3.10 9.72
N ARG A 3 -15.01 -4.06 8.76
CA ARG A 3 -15.27 -3.77 7.35
C ARG A 3 -16.60 -3.03 7.14
N ARG A 4 -17.68 -3.55 7.72
CA ARG A 4 -19.02 -2.93 7.62
C ARG A 4 -19.03 -1.52 8.22
N MET A 5 -18.35 -1.32 9.33
CA MET A 5 -18.21 -0.01 9.98
C MET A 5 -17.58 1.02 9.05
N TYR A 6 -16.41 0.71 8.49
CA TYR A 6 -15.73 1.63 7.56
C TYR A 6 -16.50 1.86 6.25
N MET A 7 -17.15 0.82 5.71
CA MET A 7 -17.98 0.98 4.51
C MET A 7 -19.19 1.88 4.77
N LYS A 8 -19.86 1.73 5.91
CA LYS A 8 -21.00 2.60 6.29
C LYS A 8 -20.54 4.03 6.54
N TRP A 9 -19.41 4.22 7.22
CA TRP A 9 -18.81 5.53 7.38
C TRP A 9 -18.48 6.17 6.03
N ALA A 10 -17.87 5.45 5.11
CA ALA A 10 -17.58 5.96 3.79
C ALA A 10 -18.86 6.34 3.01
N GLN A 11 -19.93 5.55 3.17
CA GLN A 11 -21.24 5.85 2.57
C GLN A 11 -21.87 7.11 3.16
N SER A 12 -21.78 7.31 4.49
CA SER A 12 -22.32 8.52 5.13
C SER A 12 -21.59 9.80 4.72
N LYS A 13 -20.34 9.68 4.27
CA LYS A 13 -19.53 10.78 3.72
C LYS A 13 -19.61 10.87 2.18
N GLU A 14 -20.48 10.08 1.55
CA GLU A 14 -20.65 10.03 0.09
C GLU A 14 -19.37 9.58 -0.65
N PHE A 15 -18.43 8.94 0.05
CA PHE A 15 -17.24 8.39 -0.56
C PHE A 15 -17.54 7.11 -1.34
N LYS A 16 -16.93 6.97 -2.53
CA LYS A 16 -17.01 5.74 -3.30
C LYS A 16 -16.23 4.64 -2.61
N ASN A 17 -16.85 3.50 -2.36
CA ASN A 17 -16.17 2.36 -1.76
C ASN A 17 -16.48 1.07 -2.52
N HIS A 18 -15.50 0.18 -2.62
CA HIS A 18 -15.67 -1.16 -3.18
C HIS A 18 -14.68 -2.13 -2.54
N ILE A 19 -15.08 -3.40 -2.55
CA ILE A 19 -14.26 -4.49 -2.02
C ILE A 19 -13.32 -4.95 -3.14
N ILE A 20 -12.00 -4.91 -2.88
CA ILE A 20 -11.00 -5.42 -3.81
C ILE A 20 -10.82 -6.92 -3.63
N SER A 21 -10.69 -7.38 -2.38
CA SER A 21 -10.51 -8.79 -2.06
C SER A 21 -11.17 -9.14 -0.73
N GLU A 22 -11.60 -10.39 -0.63
CA GLU A 22 -12.21 -10.95 0.57
C GLU A 22 -11.83 -12.42 0.72
N HIS A 23 -11.30 -12.78 1.87
CA HIS A 23 -11.06 -14.16 2.26
C HIS A 23 -11.93 -14.53 3.44
N LYS A 24 -12.75 -15.56 3.26
CA LYS A 24 -13.61 -16.09 4.32
C LYS A 24 -12.77 -16.86 5.35
N GLY A 25 -13.21 -16.85 6.61
CA GLY A 25 -12.68 -17.74 7.64
C GLY A 25 -13.12 -19.19 7.39
N GLU A 26 -12.38 -20.13 7.92
CA GLU A 26 -12.65 -21.57 7.76
C GLU A 26 -14.00 -21.97 8.36
N GLU A 27 -14.31 -21.50 9.57
CA GLU A 27 -15.57 -21.82 10.25
C GLU A 27 -16.63 -20.74 10.05
N ALA A 28 -16.26 -19.47 10.25
CA ALA A 28 -17.19 -18.35 10.11
C ALA A 28 -16.48 -17.00 9.98
N GLY A 29 -17.18 -16.02 9.38
CA GLY A 29 -16.71 -14.65 9.27
C GLY A 29 -15.66 -14.43 8.19
N LEU A 30 -14.80 -13.42 8.37
CA LEU A 30 -13.76 -13.03 7.43
C LEU A 30 -12.38 -13.19 8.07
N LYS A 31 -11.46 -13.82 7.37
CA LYS A 31 -10.03 -13.88 7.71
C LYS A 31 -9.35 -12.56 7.34
N SER A 32 -9.59 -12.06 6.12
CA SER A 32 -9.09 -10.77 5.66
C SER A 32 -10.03 -10.14 4.65
N SER A 33 -9.99 -8.83 4.53
CA SER A 33 -10.72 -8.09 3.51
C SER A 33 -9.99 -6.80 3.17
N THR A 34 -9.85 -6.50 1.89
CA THR A 34 -9.29 -5.26 1.38
C THR A 34 -10.40 -4.45 0.73
N ILE A 35 -10.57 -3.20 1.17
CA ILE A 35 -11.52 -2.26 0.60
C ILE A 35 -10.77 -1.04 0.06
N LYS A 36 -11.22 -0.53 -1.07
CA LYS A 36 -10.77 0.76 -1.63
C LYS A 36 -11.85 1.80 -1.34
N ILE A 37 -11.46 2.90 -0.73
CA ILE A 37 -12.32 4.05 -0.49
C ILE A 37 -11.70 5.23 -1.23
N SER A 38 -12.51 5.91 -2.04
CA SER A 38 -12.07 7.03 -2.88
C SER A 38 -12.92 8.25 -2.58
N GLY A 39 -12.25 9.37 -2.34
CA GLY A 39 -12.86 10.67 -2.04
C GLY A 39 -11.81 11.64 -1.55
N ASP A 40 -12.19 12.89 -1.36
CA ASP A 40 -11.29 13.96 -0.95
C ASP A 40 -10.82 13.75 0.50
N TYR A 41 -9.51 13.80 0.71
CA TYR A 41 -8.86 13.68 2.02
C TYR A 41 -9.13 12.37 2.80
N VAL A 42 -9.66 11.30 2.15
CA VAL A 42 -10.00 10.02 2.80
C VAL A 42 -8.81 9.43 3.55
N PHE A 43 -7.62 9.44 2.95
CA PHE A 43 -6.42 8.94 3.61
C PHE A 43 -6.09 9.74 4.87
N GLY A 44 -6.22 11.07 4.82
CA GLY A 44 -6.03 11.95 5.99
C GLY A 44 -6.94 11.56 7.15
N TRP A 45 -8.22 11.30 6.88
CA TRP A 45 -9.19 10.86 7.88
C TRP A 45 -8.86 9.50 8.48
N LEU A 46 -8.43 8.54 7.66
CA LEU A 46 -8.28 7.14 8.08
C LEU A 46 -6.86 6.77 8.51
N LYS A 47 -5.83 7.59 8.25
CA LYS A 47 -4.41 7.26 8.54
C LYS A 47 -4.18 6.81 9.99
N THR A 48 -4.93 7.38 10.94
CA THR A 48 -4.83 7.07 12.36
C THR A 48 -5.53 5.78 12.78
N GLU A 49 -6.33 5.16 11.89
CA GLU A 49 -7.03 3.90 12.18
C GLU A 49 -6.14 2.65 12.01
N SER A 50 -4.91 2.83 11.51
CA SER A 50 -3.95 1.73 11.41
C SER A 50 -3.55 1.24 12.80
N GLY A 51 -3.78 -0.05 13.09
CA GLY A 51 -3.44 -0.69 14.34
C GLY A 51 -4.36 -1.84 14.70
N ILE A 52 -4.32 -2.25 15.97
CA ILE A 52 -5.04 -3.41 16.49
C ILE A 52 -6.34 -2.97 17.15
N HIS A 53 -7.44 -3.57 16.71
CA HIS A 53 -8.78 -3.39 17.27
C HIS A 53 -9.17 -4.62 18.07
N ARG A 54 -9.66 -4.42 19.29
CA ARG A 54 -10.10 -5.46 20.19
C ARG A 54 -11.61 -5.49 20.29
N LEU A 55 -12.21 -6.66 20.10
CA LEU A 55 -13.65 -6.88 20.28
C LEU A 55 -13.90 -7.85 21.43
N VAL A 56 -14.72 -7.46 22.39
CA VAL A 56 -15.18 -8.29 23.51
C VAL A 56 -16.69 -8.47 23.41
N ARG A 57 -17.13 -9.72 23.19
CA ARG A 57 -18.55 -10.05 23.04
C ARG A 57 -18.84 -11.48 23.50
N ILE A 58 -20.10 -11.80 23.70
CA ILE A 58 -20.56 -13.18 23.72
C ILE A 58 -20.54 -13.69 22.28
N SER A 59 -19.86 -14.82 22.02
CA SER A 59 -19.79 -15.37 20.66
C SER A 59 -21.13 -16.00 20.28
N PRO A 60 -21.68 -15.66 19.11
CA PRO A 60 -22.90 -16.33 18.61
C PRO A 60 -22.64 -17.77 18.16
N PHE A 61 -21.39 -18.21 18.10
CA PHE A 61 -20.97 -19.55 17.69
C PHE A 61 -20.62 -20.45 18.89
N ASP A 62 -20.62 -19.92 20.12
CA ASP A 62 -20.37 -20.68 21.34
C ASP A 62 -21.70 -21.02 22.02
N SER A 63 -22.04 -22.31 22.03
CA SER A 63 -23.22 -22.82 22.70
C SER A 63 -23.25 -22.53 24.22
N GLY A 64 -22.08 -22.32 24.83
CA GLY A 64 -21.93 -21.97 26.25
C GLY A 64 -22.13 -20.49 26.55
N ALA A 65 -22.47 -19.65 25.56
CA ALA A 65 -22.67 -18.21 25.71
C ALA A 65 -21.52 -17.48 26.46
N ARG A 66 -20.29 -17.96 26.33
CA ARG A 66 -19.13 -17.41 27.01
C ARG A 66 -18.65 -16.12 26.33
N ARG A 67 -18.01 -15.29 27.13
CA ARG A 67 -17.38 -14.07 26.67
C ARG A 67 -16.08 -14.40 25.95
N HIS A 68 -15.95 -13.94 24.71
CA HIS A 68 -14.76 -14.09 23.88
C HIS A 68 -14.17 -12.74 23.52
N THR A 69 -12.83 -12.71 23.40
CA THR A 69 -12.09 -11.57 22.90
C THR A 69 -11.49 -11.93 21.55
N SER A 70 -11.70 -11.06 20.57
CA SER A 70 -11.14 -11.18 19.22
C SER A 70 -10.34 -9.94 18.88
N PHE A 71 -9.26 -10.12 18.14
CA PHE A 71 -8.41 -9.05 17.64
C PHE A 71 -8.47 -9.00 16.12
N ALA A 72 -8.39 -7.80 15.58
CA ALA A 72 -8.25 -7.56 14.14
C ALA A 72 -7.26 -6.42 13.91
N SER A 73 -6.35 -6.61 12.98
CA SER A 73 -5.44 -5.56 12.53
C SER A 73 -6.09 -4.80 11.38
N VAL A 74 -6.09 -3.48 11.45
CA VAL A 74 -6.46 -2.58 10.36
C VAL A 74 -5.18 -1.95 9.83
N TRP A 75 -5.08 -1.88 8.52
CA TRP A 75 -3.98 -1.23 7.83
C TRP A 75 -4.52 -0.26 6.80
N VAL A 76 -4.13 1.00 6.91
CA VAL A 76 -4.54 2.07 5.99
C VAL A 76 -3.31 2.56 5.23
N TYR A 77 -3.38 2.57 3.91
CA TYR A 77 -2.32 3.08 3.04
C TYR A 77 -2.92 3.84 1.86
N PRO A 78 -2.26 4.88 1.38
CA PRO A 78 -2.73 5.60 0.21
C PRO A 78 -2.57 4.73 -1.04
N VAL A 79 -3.55 4.81 -1.94
CA VAL A 79 -3.38 4.30 -3.30
C VAL A 79 -2.60 5.36 -4.06
N VAL A 80 -1.37 5.05 -4.41
CA VAL A 80 -0.57 5.88 -5.31
C VAL A 80 -0.94 5.46 -6.73
N ASP A 81 -1.30 6.42 -7.59
CA ASP A 81 -1.53 6.14 -9.00
C ASP A 81 -0.28 5.49 -9.59
N GLU A 82 -0.49 4.39 -10.33
CA GLU A 82 0.58 3.54 -10.88
C GLU A 82 1.39 4.21 -12.00
N ASN A 83 1.11 5.46 -12.34
CA ASN A 83 1.90 6.21 -13.29
C ASN A 83 3.22 6.62 -12.65
N ILE A 84 4.19 5.69 -12.67
CA ILE A 84 5.58 6.02 -12.45
C ILE A 84 6.04 6.72 -13.72
N ASP A 85 5.97 8.04 -13.72
CA ASP A 85 6.57 8.82 -14.80
C ASP A 85 8.08 8.87 -14.55
N VAL A 86 8.80 8.06 -15.31
CA VAL A 86 10.26 8.03 -15.25
C VAL A 86 10.78 9.13 -16.16
N GLU A 87 11.05 10.29 -15.56
CA GLU A 87 11.74 11.40 -16.25
C GLU A 87 13.23 11.07 -16.34
N ILE A 88 13.73 10.93 -17.57
CA ILE A 88 15.14 10.68 -17.83
C ILE A 88 15.79 11.99 -18.29
N LEU A 89 16.64 12.56 -17.44
CA LEU A 89 17.37 13.77 -17.76
C LEU A 89 18.66 13.42 -18.52
N GLU A 90 18.94 14.10 -19.62
CA GLU A 90 20.16 13.84 -20.42
C GLU A 90 21.46 14.02 -19.63
N LYS A 91 21.50 14.93 -18.66
CA LYS A 91 22.66 15.14 -17.77
C LYS A 91 22.99 13.94 -16.88
N ASP A 92 22.02 13.06 -16.65
CA ASP A 92 22.18 11.86 -15.82
C ASP A 92 22.56 10.64 -16.65
N LEU A 93 22.76 10.83 -17.96
CA LEU A 93 23.14 9.77 -18.88
C LEU A 93 24.59 9.93 -19.33
N ARG A 94 25.29 8.80 -19.26
CA ARG A 94 26.56 8.62 -19.98
C ARG A 94 26.32 7.72 -21.19
N ILE A 95 26.58 8.23 -22.39
CA ILE A 95 26.38 7.52 -23.64
C ILE A 95 27.76 7.20 -24.23
N ASP A 96 28.09 5.93 -24.33
CA ASP A 96 29.32 5.43 -24.91
C ASP A 96 28.98 4.69 -26.22
N THR A 97 29.70 4.98 -27.30
CA THR A 97 29.61 4.27 -28.58
C THR A 97 30.83 3.36 -28.74
N TYR A 98 30.64 2.19 -29.29
CA TYR A 98 31.74 1.24 -29.50
C TYR A 98 31.45 0.35 -30.72
N ARG A 99 32.50 -0.36 -31.17
CA ARG A 99 32.38 -1.32 -32.27
C ARG A 99 31.69 -2.57 -31.83
N SER A 100 30.66 -2.97 -32.60
CA SER A 100 30.00 -4.25 -32.32
C SER A 100 30.95 -5.39 -32.57
N SER A 101 31.07 -6.31 -31.61
CA SER A 101 31.82 -7.55 -31.79
C SER A 101 30.84 -8.70 -32.11
N GLY A 102 30.89 -9.25 -33.31
CA GLY A 102 30.04 -10.38 -33.72
C GLY A 102 30.55 -11.06 -34.97
N ALA A 103 30.17 -12.31 -35.23
CA ALA A 103 30.47 -13.08 -36.43
C ALA A 103 29.67 -12.52 -37.63
N GLY A 104 30.05 -11.33 -38.11
CA GLY A 104 29.44 -10.68 -39.27
C GLY A 104 30.52 -10.08 -40.16
N GLY A 105 30.26 -9.97 -41.46
CA GLY A 105 31.26 -9.60 -42.51
C GLY A 105 31.90 -8.23 -42.28
N GLN A 106 32.83 -7.85 -43.20
CA GLN A 106 33.72 -6.69 -43.13
C GLN A 106 33.10 -5.34 -42.71
N HIS A 107 31.80 -5.17 -42.87
CA HIS A 107 31.09 -3.93 -42.49
C HIS A 107 30.75 -3.83 -40.98
N VAL A 108 30.69 -4.94 -40.26
CA VAL A 108 30.33 -4.95 -38.81
C VAL A 108 31.52 -4.46 -37.97
N ASN A 109 32.74 -4.64 -38.48
CA ASN A 109 33.98 -4.30 -37.77
C ASN A 109 34.52 -2.86 -38.06
N THR A 110 33.84 -2.10 -38.90
CA THR A 110 34.36 -0.78 -39.34
C THR A 110 33.54 0.41 -38.79
N THR A 111 32.34 0.21 -38.27
CA THR A 111 31.49 1.28 -37.81
C THR A 111 31.15 1.13 -36.33
N ASP A 112 31.31 2.24 -35.56
CA ASP A 112 30.92 2.29 -34.13
C ASP A 112 29.38 2.42 -33.99
N SER A 113 28.67 1.35 -34.35
CA SER A 113 27.19 1.31 -34.35
C SER A 113 26.59 0.89 -33.01
N ALA A 114 27.36 0.21 -32.15
CA ALA A 114 26.89 -0.22 -30.85
C ALA A 114 26.83 0.93 -29.86
N VAL A 115 25.77 1.00 -29.08
CA VAL A 115 25.52 2.05 -28.09
C VAL A 115 25.34 1.43 -26.70
N ARG A 116 26.01 2.02 -25.72
CA ARG A 116 25.83 1.74 -24.29
C ARG A 116 25.41 3.00 -23.60
N ILE A 117 24.32 2.92 -22.82
CA ILE A 117 23.85 4.03 -21.99
C ILE A 117 23.94 3.61 -20.53
N THR A 118 24.60 4.43 -19.74
CA THR A 118 24.69 4.27 -18.27
C THR A 118 23.93 5.40 -17.61
N HIS A 119 22.95 5.05 -16.78
CA HIS A 119 22.27 6.01 -15.93
C HIS A 119 23.09 6.21 -14.66
N LEU A 120 23.67 7.39 -14.49
CA LEU A 120 24.64 7.68 -13.43
C LEU A 120 24.08 7.52 -12.01
N PRO A 121 22.85 7.99 -11.69
CA PRO A 121 22.30 7.88 -10.33
C PRO A 121 22.03 6.43 -9.89
N THR A 122 21.47 5.60 -10.77
CA THR A 122 21.09 4.22 -10.44
C THR A 122 22.15 3.17 -10.86
N LYS A 123 23.18 3.59 -11.62
CA LYS A 123 24.21 2.72 -12.22
C LYS A 123 23.64 1.63 -13.14
N ILE A 124 22.43 1.79 -13.61
CA ILE A 124 21.82 0.87 -14.57
C ILE A 124 22.48 1.09 -15.94
N VAL A 125 22.94 -0.01 -16.54
CA VAL A 125 23.60 -0.03 -17.84
C VAL A 125 22.72 -0.80 -18.83
N VAL A 126 22.52 -0.23 -20.01
CA VAL A 126 21.86 -0.86 -21.15
C VAL A 126 22.77 -0.76 -22.38
N GLN A 127 22.72 -1.76 -23.24
CA GLN A 127 23.49 -1.75 -24.48
C GLN A 127 22.66 -2.37 -25.61
N CYS A 128 22.81 -1.81 -26.81
CA CYS A 128 22.19 -2.31 -28.02
C CYS A 128 23.17 -2.25 -29.20
N GLN A 129 23.19 -3.35 -29.99
CA GLN A 129 24.05 -3.48 -31.18
C GLN A 129 23.32 -4.16 -32.35
N ASN A 130 21.98 -4.22 -32.29
CA ASN A 130 21.19 -5.03 -33.20
C ASN A 130 21.06 -4.39 -34.58
N GLU A 131 21.12 -3.06 -34.66
CA GLU A 131 20.93 -2.32 -35.89
C GLU A 131 22.26 -1.75 -36.41
N ARG A 132 22.35 -1.57 -37.74
CA ARG A 132 23.52 -0.92 -38.36
C ARG A 132 23.54 0.59 -38.10
N SER A 133 22.42 1.18 -37.74
CA SER A 133 22.28 2.59 -37.46
C SER A 133 22.50 2.87 -35.98
N GLN A 134 23.54 3.63 -35.65
CA GLN A 134 23.81 4.13 -34.30
C GLN A 134 22.61 4.86 -33.68
N HIS A 135 21.89 5.64 -34.49
CA HIS A 135 20.73 6.40 -34.03
C HIS A 135 19.58 5.49 -33.58
N LYS A 136 19.29 4.42 -34.36
CA LYS A 136 18.28 3.43 -33.98
C LYS A 136 18.69 2.64 -32.72
N ASN A 137 19.96 2.28 -32.60
CA ASN A 137 20.49 1.63 -31.40
C ASN A 137 20.37 2.52 -30.17
N LYS A 138 20.63 3.84 -30.30
CA LYS A 138 20.44 4.81 -29.22
C LYS A 138 18.99 4.89 -28.78
N GLU A 139 18.06 4.96 -29.71
CA GLU A 139 16.61 5.01 -29.42
C GLU A 139 16.14 3.73 -28.70
N THR A 140 16.54 2.57 -29.19
CA THR A 140 16.24 1.26 -28.56
C THR A 140 16.85 1.20 -27.16
N CYS A 141 18.09 1.65 -26.95
CA CYS A 141 18.70 1.74 -25.63
C CYS A 141 17.91 2.65 -24.69
N MET A 142 17.40 3.79 -25.16
CA MET A 142 16.58 4.68 -24.34
C MET A 142 15.27 4.02 -23.90
N GLN A 143 14.61 3.29 -24.80
CA GLN A 143 13.41 2.53 -24.46
C GLN A 143 13.71 1.42 -23.43
N MET A 144 14.80 0.68 -23.63
CA MET A 144 15.24 -0.34 -22.67
C MET A 144 15.61 0.25 -21.32
N LEU A 145 16.25 1.42 -21.29
CA LEU A 145 16.59 2.12 -20.05
C LEU A 145 15.34 2.56 -19.31
N LYS A 146 14.37 3.15 -20.04
CA LYS A 146 13.08 3.56 -19.45
C LYS A 146 12.36 2.38 -18.79
N ALA A 147 12.30 1.23 -19.47
CA ALA A 147 11.70 0.01 -18.92
C ALA A 147 12.44 -0.51 -17.68
N ARG A 148 13.78 -0.49 -17.68
CA ARG A 148 14.57 -0.94 -16.51
C ARG A 148 14.46 0.00 -15.32
N LEU A 149 14.44 1.33 -15.56
CA LEU A 149 14.23 2.31 -14.50
C LEU A 149 12.83 2.20 -13.89
N TYR A 150 11.81 1.96 -14.73
CA TYR A 150 10.45 1.69 -14.27
C TYR A 150 10.42 0.49 -13.32
N ASN A 151 10.99 -0.63 -13.72
CA ASN A 151 11.05 -1.84 -12.87
C ASN A 151 11.83 -1.60 -11.58
N PHE A 152 12.95 -0.88 -11.64
CA PHE A 152 13.76 -0.53 -10.47
C PHE A 152 12.97 0.32 -9.47
N GLU A 153 12.21 1.31 -9.93
CA GLU A 153 11.39 2.14 -9.06
C GLU A 153 10.20 1.35 -8.47
N LEU A 154 9.65 0.40 -9.24
CA LEU A 154 8.61 -0.50 -8.78
C LEU A 154 9.10 -1.42 -7.67
N GLU A 155 10.26 -2.08 -7.86
CA GLU A 155 10.89 -2.91 -6.84
C GLU A 155 11.26 -2.12 -5.58
N LYS A 156 11.71 -0.88 -5.73
CA LYS A 156 12.02 0.00 -4.60
C LYS A 156 10.76 0.31 -3.78
N ARG A 157 9.65 0.63 -4.45
CA ARG A 157 8.35 0.86 -3.80
C ARG A 157 7.81 -0.40 -3.11
N GLU A 158 7.97 -1.55 -3.73
CA GLU A 158 7.59 -2.84 -3.14
C GLU A 158 8.39 -3.11 -1.86
N LYS A 159 9.72 -2.94 -1.88
CA LYS A 159 10.58 -3.08 -0.68
C LYS A 159 10.23 -2.08 0.42
N GLU A 160 9.93 -0.84 0.06
CA GLU A 160 9.47 0.16 1.04
C GLU A 160 8.12 -0.24 1.66
N ASN A 161 7.21 -0.82 0.88
CA ASN A 161 5.95 -1.35 1.37
C ASN A 161 6.13 -2.61 2.23
N GLU A 162 7.03 -3.52 1.86
CA GLU A 162 7.38 -4.70 2.66
C GLU A 162 7.99 -4.29 4.01
N ASN A 163 8.94 -3.36 4.03
CA ASN A 163 9.54 -2.83 5.26
C ASN A 163 8.47 -2.16 6.16
N LYS A 164 7.48 -1.47 5.58
CA LYS A 164 6.33 -0.94 6.31
C LYS A 164 5.41 -2.05 6.82
N GLN A 165 5.36 -3.21 6.16
CA GLN A 165 4.60 -4.37 6.61
C GLN A 165 5.29 -5.12 7.75
N ASP A 166 6.60 -5.26 7.71
CA ASP A 166 7.39 -5.94 8.76
C ASP A 166 7.43 -5.13 10.07
N SER A 167 7.23 -3.81 10.00
CA SER A 167 7.06 -2.96 11.19
C SER A 167 5.69 -3.11 11.88
N LYS A 168 4.82 -4.02 11.39
CA LYS A 168 3.55 -4.33 12.06
C LYS A 168 3.84 -4.96 13.41
N LYS A 169 3.38 -4.30 14.47
CA LYS A 169 3.39 -4.87 15.82
C LYS A 169 2.57 -6.15 15.82
N ASP A 170 3.07 -7.18 16.47
CA ASP A 170 2.36 -8.44 16.65
C ASP A 170 0.94 -8.21 17.17
N ILE A 171 -0.02 -8.98 16.62
CA ILE A 171 -1.42 -8.91 17.02
C ILE A 171 -1.54 -9.56 18.40
N GLY A 172 -1.37 -8.75 19.45
CA GLY A 172 -1.33 -9.26 20.82
C GLY A 172 -1.94 -8.31 21.87
N TRP A 173 -1.97 -8.81 23.09
CA TRP A 173 -2.43 -8.07 24.26
C TRP A 173 -1.48 -6.91 24.52
N GLY A 174 -2.00 -5.69 24.66
CA GLY A 174 -1.22 -4.51 25.05
C GLY A 174 -1.02 -3.46 23.97
N HIS A 175 -1.24 -3.78 22.69
CA HIS A 175 -1.01 -2.85 21.57
C HIS A 175 -2.30 -2.41 20.85
N GLN A 176 -3.48 -2.63 21.47
CA GLN A 176 -4.74 -2.22 20.86
C GLN A 176 -4.93 -0.71 20.87
N ILE A 177 -5.28 -0.16 19.70
CA ILE A 177 -5.62 1.26 19.56
C ILE A 177 -7.05 1.54 20.03
N ARG A 178 -7.99 0.62 19.75
CA ARG A 178 -9.40 0.78 20.12
C ARG A 178 -10.02 -0.53 20.59
N SER A 179 -10.82 -0.44 21.66
CA SER A 179 -11.55 -1.57 22.25
C SER A 179 -13.04 -1.38 22.11
N TYR A 180 -13.72 -2.40 21.61
CA TYR A 180 -15.16 -2.49 21.47
C TYR A 180 -15.67 -3.55 22.45
N VAL A 181 -16.33 -3.12 23.53
CA VAL A 181 -16.89 -4.00 24.55
C VAL A 181 -18.40 -4.02 24.40
N LEU A 182 -18.97 -5.20 24.10
CA LEU A 182 -20.41 -5.39 23.95
C LEU A 182 -21.02 -6.13 25.15
N HIS A 183 -20.19 -6.76 25.97
CA HIS A 183 -20.60 -7.49 27.17
C HIS A 183 -19.45 -7.58 28.19
N PRO A 184 -19.69 -7.41 29.51
CA PRO A 184 -20.98 -7.26 30.22
C PRO A 184 -21.54 -5.82 30.17
N TYR A 185 -20.72 -4.84 29.85
CA TYR A 185 -21.13 -3.44 29.65
C TYR A 185 -20.90 -3.05 28.20
N ARG A 186 -21.47 -1.93 27.78
CA ARG A 186 -21.36 -1.39 26.42
C ARG A 186 -20.44 -0.19 26.42
N LEU A 187 -19.30 -0.30 25.75
CA LEU A 187 -18.30 0.77 25.66
C LEU A 187 -17.43 0.62 24.42
N VAL A 188 -17.18 1.70 23.72
CA VAL A 188 -16.06 1.81 22.77
C VAL A 188 -15.09 2.82 23.34
N LYS A 189 -13.80 2.46 23.40
CA LYS A 189 -12.73 3.32 23.91
C LYS A 189 -11.53 3.29 22.99
N ASP A 190 -11.03 4.47 22.63
CA ASP A 190 -9.72 4.62 22.00
C ASP A 190 -8.68 4.81 23.10
N ASN A 191 -7.70 3.88 23.16
CA ASN A 191 -6.70 3.87 24.22
C ASN A 191 -5.64 4.99 24.07
N ARG A 192 -5.51 5.57 22.87
CA ARG A 192 -4.56 6.64 22.58
C ARG A 192 -5.08 8.01 23.00
N THR A 193 -6.36 8.26 22.72
CA THR A 193 -7.01 9.54 22.97
C THR A 193 -7.81 9.56 24.27
N ASN A 194 -8.12 8.38 24.85
CA ASN A 194 -9.05 8.16 25.94
C ASN A 194 -10.49 8.61 25.61
N HIS A 195 -10.81 8.80 24.31
CA HIS A 195 -12.17 9.09 23.89
C HIS A 195 -13.04 7.85 24.02
N GLU A 196 -14.26 8.00 24.57
CA GLU A 196 -15.17 6.90 24.88
C GLU A 196 -16.58 7.15 24.34
N SER A 197 -17.27 6.08 23.99
CA SER A 197 -18.69 6.10 23.61
C SER A 197 -19.42 4.93 24.28
N SER A 198 -20.58 5.19 24.86
CA SER A 198 -21.44 4.17 25.49
C SER A 198 -22.35 3.44 24.52
N ASP A 199 -22.33 3.81 23.21
CA ASP A 199 -23.14 3.16 22.17
C ASP A 199 -22.27 2.48 21.12
N PRO A 200 -21.79 1.25 21.39
CA PRO A 200 -21.00 0.50 20.42
C PRO A 200 -21.74 0.19 19.12
N GLN A 201 -23.06 0.09 19.16
CA GLN A 201 -23.84 -0.23 17.97
C GLN A 201 -23.79 0.91 16.97
N LYS A 202 -23.97 2.15 17.44
CA LYS A 202 -23.88 3.35 16.63
C LYS A 202 -22.49 3.48 15.96
N ILE A 203 -21.42 3.22 16.74
CA ILE A 203 -20.05 3.24 16.23
C ILE A 203 -19.84 2.15 15.15
N LEU A 204 -20.28 0.91 15.42
CA LEU A 204 -20.17 -0.19 14.46
C LEU A 204 -21.06 -0.02 13.22
N ASP A 205 -22.04 0.87 13.29
CA ASP A 205 -22.86 1.28 12.16
C ASP A 205 -22.32 2.49 11.39
N GLY A 206 -21.10 2.95 11.72
CA GLY A 206 -20.33 3.89 10.92
C GLY A 206 -20.21 5.30 11.53
N ASP A 207 -20.76 5.57 12.70
CA ASP A 207 -20.63 6.89 13.35
C ASP A 207 -19.30 6.98 14.11
N ILE A 208 -18.19 7.05 13.38
CA ILE A 208 -16.82 7.08 13.93
C ILE A 208 -16.14 8.45 13.88
N ASP A 209 -16.82 9.49 13.41
CA ASP A 209 -16.23 10.82 13.19
C ASP A 209 -15.54 11.35 14.44
N SER A 210 -16.21 11.30 15.60
CA SER A 210 -15.65 11.78 16.86
C SER A 210 -14.34 11.07 17.25
N PHE A 211 -14.22 9.77 16.95
CA PHE A 211 -12.98 9.01 17.17
C PHE A 211 -11.88 9.43 16.21
N LEU A 212 -12.21 9.63 14.93
CA LEU A 212 -11.25 10.06 13.90
C LEU A 212 -10.71 11.46 14.22
N GLU A 213 -11.59 12.41 14.50
CA GLU A 213 -11.24 13.80 14.86
C GLU A 213 -10.35 13.86 16.10
N ASN A 214 -10.76 13.20 17.19
CA ASN A 214 -9.93 13.16 18.40
C ASN A 214 -8.56 12.50 18.17
N SER A 215 -8.49 11.49 17.31
CA SER A 215 -7.22 10.85 16.96
C SER A 215 -6.33 11.77 16.14
N LEU A 216 -6.88 12.50 15.18
CA LEU A 216 -6.13 13.47 14.38
C LEU A 216 -5.59 14.62 15.24
N PHE A 217 -6.42 15.22 16.08
CA PHE A 217 -6.00 16.32 16.95
C PHE A 217 -4.91 15.93 17.94
N LYS A 218 -4.92 14.71 18.46
CA LYS A 218 -4.02 14.30 19.54
C LYS A 218 -2.76 13.59 19.07
N LEU A 219 -2.76 13.01 17.86
CA LEU A 219 -1.62 12.25 17.33
C LEU A 219 -0.83 13.01 16.28
N ASP A 220 -1.39 14.09 15.72
CA ASP A 220 -0.70 14.98 14.78
C ASP A 220 -0.21 16.29 15.46
N ALA A 221 -0.49 16.49 16.75
CA ALA A 221 0.04 17.55 17.61
C ALA A 221 1.30 17.07 18.33
#